data_e3a4c64169c3f05f9552fb515f5edfd4
#
_entry.id   e3a4c64169c3f05f9552fb515f5edfd4
#
_cell.length_a   1.000
_cell.length_b   1.000
_cell.length_c   1.000
_cell.angle_alpha   90.00
_cell.angle_beta   90.00
_cell.angle_gamma   90.00
#
_symmetry.space_group_name_H-M   'P 1'
#
loop_
_entity.id
_entity.type
_entity.pdbx_description
1 polymer ?
#
loop_
_entity_poly.entity_id
_entity_poly.type
_entity_poly.pdbx_seq_one_letter_code
_entity_poly.pdbx_strand_id
1 'polypeptide(L)'
;MKDKQKLKNKRFFLLITSLFFTSYATSKIFKSVNYQDVSIVGSELFSTDDIVANSSLNFPTSLIFVKSSYTERELKKNLSLKNVSVFRQIFPFGLKILIKTRTPIAYGERIFKGEKITGFIDEDGFFISLKYSDQENLSKITSKVFGWKENFRETLSKILNYQKYNDVEFITINFSPNGFLTLEEKSLKTILLGFNPKKIENQLQIVNNMKNQIKENNILEKIDNIDLTDPNNPKIKVFKP
;
A
#
# COMPACT_ATOMS: atom_id res chain seq x y z
N MET A 1 45.12 37.13 32.61
CA MET A 1 44.05 36.72 33.56
C MET A 1 42.63 36.94 33.05
N LYS A 2 42.33 37.98 32.28
CA LYS A 2 40.98 38.28 31.75
C LYS A 2 40.37 37.17 30.83
N ASP A 3 41.19 36.48 30.03
CA ASP A 3 40.68 35.46 29.10
C ASP A 3 40.25 34.14 29.79
N LYS A 4 40.96 33.74 30.86
CA LYS A 4 40.57 32.58 31.66
C LYS A 4 39.23 32.77 32.39
N GLN A 5 38.95 34.00 32.80
CA GLN A 5 37.70 34.36 33.48
C GLN A 5 36.50 34.39 32.48
N LYS A 6 36.72 34.93 31.27
CA LYS A 6 35.74 34.87 30.17
C LYS A 6 35.39 33.44 29.79
N LEU A 7 36.38 32.54 29.75
CA LEU A 7 36.18 31.13 29.41
C LEU A 7 35.39 30.37 30.49
N LYS A 8 35.66 30.67 31.78
CA LYS A 8 34.88 30.14 32.91
C LYS A 8 33.42 30.60 32.88
N ASN A 9 33.18 31.87 32.60
CA ASN A 9 31.82 32.41 32.53
C ASN A 9 31.02 31.81 31.33
N LYS A 10 31.66 31.59 30.18
CA LYS A 10 31.03 30.92 29.04
C LYS A 10 30.65 29.46 29.37
N ARG A 11 31.53 28.73 30.02
CA ARG A 11 31.26 27.34 30.45
C ARG A 11 30.14 27.26 31.48
N PHE A 12 30.12 28.18 32.42
CA PHE A 12 29.08 28.28 33.45
C PHE A 12 27.72 28.63 32.84
N PHE A 13 27.68 29.55 31.88
CA PHE A 13 26.44 29.89 31.14
C PHE A 13 25.94 28.70 30.32
N LEU A 14 26.82 27.96 29.64
CA LEU A 14 26.50 26.74 28.89
C LEU A 14 25.92 25.65 29.79
N LEU A 15 26.47 25.48 31.01
CA LEU A 15 25.96 24.53 31.99
C LEU A 15 24.56 24.90 32.48
N ILE A 16 24.32 26.18 32.78
CA ILE A 16 22.99 26.63 33.21
C ILE A 16 21.97 26.48 32.12
N THR A 17 22.27 26.89 30.88
CA THR A 17 21.36 26.72 29.75
C THR A 17 21.07 25.24 29.45
N SER A 18 22.06 24.35 29.56
CA SER A 18 21.89 22.91 29.45
C SER A 18 20.96 22.35 30.53
N LEU A 19 21.15 22.79 31.81
CA LEU A 19 20.29 22.38 32.92
C LEU A 19 18.84 22.85 32.76
N PHE A 20 18.63 24.08 32.31
CA PHE A 20 17.28 24.57 32.01
C PHE A 20 16.63 23.79 30.88
N PHE A 21 17.39 23.50 29.81
CA PHE A 21 16.85 22.73 28.67
C PHE A 21 16.51 21.29 29.06
N THR A 22 17.38 20.63 29.85
CA THR A 22 17.09 19.26 30.32
C THR A 22 15.90 19.23 31.28
N SER A 23 15.79 20.19 32.22
CA SER A 23 14.63 20.29 33.11
C SER A 23 13.32 20.54 32.35
N TYR A 24 13.36 21.43 31.36
CA TYR A 24 12.21 21.69 30.50
C TYR A 24 11.81 20.43 29.69
N ALA A 25 12.78 19.74 29.08
CA ALA A 25 12.53 18.53 28.30
C ALA A 25 11.94 17.42 29.18
N THR A 26 12.51 17.19 30.39
CA THR A 26 11.99 16.18 31.32
C THR A 26 10.55 16.49 31.76
N SER A 27 10.24 17.76 32.07
CA SER A 27 8.89 18.17 32.45
C SER A 27 7.85 17.88 31.33
N LYS A 28 8.25 18.01 30.08
CA LYS A 28 7.40 17.72 28.92
C LYS A 28 7.22 16.24 28.67
N ILE A 29 8.25 15.41 28.90
CA ILE A 29 8.18 13.95 28.71
C ILE A 29 7.12 13.33 29.63
N PHE A 30 6.98 13.84 30.87
CA PHE A 30 5.99 13.34 31.84
C PHE A 30 4.62 14.01 31.69
N LYS A 31 4.49 15.07 30.90
CA LYS A 31 3.20 15.69 30.62
C LYS A 31 2.31 14.70 29.82
N SER A 32 1.02 14.68 30.15
CA SER A 32 0.05 13.91 29.37
C SER A 32 -0.20 14.55 28.03
N VAL A 33 -0.14 13.74 26.99
CA VAL A 33 -0.61 14.07 25.63
C VAL A 33 -2.10 13.85 25.61
N ASN A 34 -2.83 14.85 25.18
CA ASN A 34 -4.27 14.76 24.97
C ASN A 34 -4.59 14.52 23.49
N TYR A 35 -5.83 14.23 23.21
CA TYR A 35 -6.36 14.02 21.85
C TYR A 35 -6.00 15.22 20.92
N GLN A 36 -6.04 16.45 21.42
CA GLN A 36 -5.76 17.68 20.68
C GLN A 36 -4.29 17.89 20.38
N ASP A 37 -3.39 17.19 21.09
CA ASP A 37 -1.95 17.26 20.90
C ASP A 37 -1.44 16.29 19.80
N VAL A 38 -2.36 15.65 19.04
CA VAL A 38 -2.04 14.75 17.95
C VAL A 38 -2.11 15.51 16.61
N SER A 39 -1.01 15.50 15.88
CA SER A 39 -0.90 16.09 14.55
C SER A 39 -0.74 15.01 13.50
N ILE A 40 -1.66 14.94 12.53
CA ILE A 40 -1.60 14.01 11.39
C ILE A 40 -1.14 14.78 10.16
N VAL A 41 -0.17 14.24 9.45
CA VAL A 41 0.42 14.86 8.26
C VAL A 41 0.54 13.84 7.13
N GLY A 42 0.24 14.26 5.91
CA GLY A 42 0.41 13.47 4.70
C GLY A 42 -0.89 12.89 4.13
N SER A 43 -2.02 13.03 4.84
CA SER A 43 -3.34 12.68 4.30
C SER A 43 -4.44 13.35 5.11
N GLU A 44 -5.41 13.91 4.45
CA GLU A 44 -6.63 14.47 5.04
C GLU A 44 -7.75 13.41 5.23
N LEU A 45 -7.52 12.20 4.71
CA LEU A 45 -8.47 11.09 4.79
C LEU A 45 -8.61 10.49 6.20
N PHE A 46 -7.67 10.80 7.10
CA PHE A 46 -7.61 10.19 8.42
C PHE A 46 -7.76 11.25 9.52
N SER A 47 -8.71 11.03 10.38
CA SER A 47 -8.92 11.81 11.61
C SER A 47 -8.14 11.22 12.79
N THR A 48 -8.05 11.96 13.88
CA THR A 48 -7.50 11.43 15.13
C THR A 48 -8.35 10.26 15.67
N ASP A 49 -9.67 10.27 15.43
CA ASP A 49 -10.56 9.15 15.78
C ASP A 49 -10.18 7.87 15.02
N ASP A 50 -9.89 7.98 13.72
CA ASP A 50 -9.42 6.81 12.93
C ASP A 50 -8.11 6.26 13.48
N ILE A 51 -7.20 7.11 13.93
CA ILE A 51 -5.93 6.70 14.53
C ILE A 51 -6.16 5.96 15.86
N VAL A 52 -6.99 6.52 16.73
CA VAL A 52 -7.31 5.90 18.02
C VAL A 52 -8.05 4.58 17.84
N ALA A 53 -9.07 4.55 16.99
CA ALA A 53 -9.86 3.35 16.73
C ALA A 53 -9.04 2.19 16.09
N ASN A 54 -7.94 2.51 15.42
CA ASN A 54 -7.12 1.53 14.70
C ASN A 54 -5.73 1.29 15.32
N SER A 55 -5.50 1.77 16.54
CA SER A 55 -4.26 1.57 17.29
C SER A 55 -4.54 1.34 18.78
N SER A 56 -3.49 1.00 19.51
CA SER A 56 -3.52 0.89 20.97
C SER A 56 -3.35 2.23 21.71
N LEU A 57 -3.41 3.36 20.98
CA LEU A 57 -3.33 4.68 21.59
C LEU A 57 -4.61 5.01 22.36
N ASN A 58 -4.46 5.35 23.63
CA ASN A 58 -5.52 5.83 24.50
C ASN A 58 -5.11 7.18 25.09
N PHE A 59 -5.97 8.18 25.02
CA PHE A 59 -5.73 9.51 25.56
C PHE A 59 -6.55 9.77 26.82
N PRO A 60 -6.00 10.44 27.85
CA PRO A 60 -4.64 11.03 27.90
C PRO A 60 -3.55 9.98 28.14
N THR A 61 -2.38 10.14 27.51
CA THR A 61 -1.21 9.27 27.71
C THR A 61 0.09 10.08 27.85
N SER A 62 1.06 9.56 28.59
CA SER A 62 2.38 10.20 28.62
C SER A 62 3.21 9.81 27.41
N LEU A 63 4.01 10.76 26.87
CA LEU A 63 4.90 10.50 25.74
C LEU A 63 5.82 9.29 25.94
N ILE A 64 6.26 9.06 27.19
CA ILE A 64 7.17 7.96 27.51
C ILE A 64 6.53 6.57 27.31
N PHE A 65 5.21 6.48 27.48
CA PHE A 65 4.48 5.22 27.34
C PHE A 65 4.02 4.93 25.89
N VAL A 66 4.11 5.91 25.00
CA VAL A 66 3.78 5.70 23.60
C VAL A 66 4.82 4.81 22.92
N LYS A 67 4.43 3.62 22.53
CA LYS A 67 5.27 2.67 21.81
C LYS A 67 5.18 2.93 20.30
N SER A 68 5.92 3.95 19.80
CA SER A 68 5.83 4.39 18.40
C SER A 68 5.85 3.24 17.38
N SER A 69 6.85 2.35 17.42
CA SER A 69 6.98 1.24 16.46
C SER A 69 5.84 0.21 16.53
N TYR A 70 5.22 0.05 17.68
CA TYR A 70 4.06 -0.81 17.83
C TYR A 70 2.83 -0.16 17.20
N THR A 71 2.56 1.10 17.53
CA THR A 71 1.50 1.93 16.95
C THR A 71 1.62 2.01 15.42
N GLU A 72 2.85 2.22 14.90
CA GLU A 72 3.12 2.22 13.46
C GLU A 72 2.69 0.92 12.78
N ARG A 73 3.01 -0.23 13.38
CA ARG A 73 2.61 -1.55 12.84
C ARG A 73 1.11 -1.75 12.85
N GLU A 74 0.43 -1.36 13.93
CA GLU A 74 -1.03 -1.43 14.04
C GLU A 74 -1.70 -0.56 12.98
N LEU A 75 -1.35 0.71 12.90
CA LEU A 75 -1.91 1.65 11.94
C LEU A 75 -1.64 1.22 10.49
N LYS A 76 -0.41 0.80 10.19
CA LYS A 76 -0.05 0.31 8.85
C LYS A 76 -0.92 -0.89 8.42
N LYS A 77 -1.18 -1.81 9.35
CA LYS A 77 -1.98 -3.01 9.09
C LYS A 77 -3.47 -2.68 9.01
N ASN A 78 -4.01 -1.99 10.02
CA ASN A 78 -5.45 -1.80 10.18
C ASN A 78 -6.02 -0.80 9.19
N LEU A 79 -5.25 0.24 8.83
CA LEU A 79 -5.61 1.26 7.85
C LEU A 79 -5.05 0.99 6.43
N SER A 80 -4.41 -0.15 6.22
CA SER A 80 -3.78 -0.51 4.92
C SER A 80 -2.85 0.57 4.36
N LEU A 81 -2.08 1.25 5.22
CA LEU A 81 -1.19 2.33 4.81
C LEU A 81 0.05 1.82 4.08
N LYS A 82 0.58 2.61 3.12
CA LYS A 82 1.86 2.31 2.48
C LYS A 82 3.00 2.48 3.48
N ASN A 83 2.98 3.59 4.22
CA ASN A 83 3.91 3.83 5.33
C ASN A 83 3.25 4.71 6.40
N VAL A 84 3.74 4.58 7.63
CA VAL A 84 3.36 5.44 8.76
C VAL A 84 4.54 5.57 9.69
N SER A 85 4.74 6.75 10.25
CA SER A 85 5.78 7.02 11.26
C SER A 85 5.18 7.83 12.40
N VAL A 86 5.44 7.42 13.63
CA VAL A 86 4.92 8.03 14.85
C VAL A 86 6.05 8.66 15.64
N PHE A 87 6.04 9.98 15.74
CA PHE A 87 7.06 10.76 16.43
C PHE A 87 6.52 11.33 17.73
N ARG A 88 7.26 11.13 18.81
CA ARG A 88 7.04 11.80 20.08
C ARG A 88 7.74 13.14 20.04
N GLN A 89 7.01 14.24 20.14
CA GLN A 89 7.54 15.59 20.03
C GLN A 89 7.52 16.29 21.39
N ILE A 90 8.64 16.93 21.73
CA ILE A 90 8.75 17.80 22.89
C ILE A 90 8.39 19.24 22.50
N PHE A 91 8.72 19.61 21.25
CA PHE A 91 8.39 20.92 20.68
C PHE A 91 8.01 20.81 19.20
N PRO A 92 6.78 21.22 18.79
CA PRO A 92 5.62 21.42 19.70
C PRO A 92 5.31 20.14 20.47
N PHE A 93 4.77 20.27 21.68
CA PHE A 93 4.47 19.11 22.50
C PHE A 93 3.34 18.26 21.91
N GLY A 94 3.53 16.94 21.81
CA GLY A 94 2.50 16.03 21.32
C GLY A 94 3.01 14.84 20.54
N LEU A 95 2.11 14.23 19.75
CA LEU A 95 2.41 13.16 18.81
C LEU A 95 2.25 13.68 17.37
N LYS A 96 3.26 13.45 16.55
CA LYS A 96 3.19 13.69 15.11
C LYS A 96 3.14 12.36 14.39
N ILE A 97 2.10 12.15 13.59
CA ILE A 97 1.88 10.94 12.81
C ILE A 97 1.99 11.30 11.34
N LEU A 98 3.03 10.81 10.68
CA LEU A 98 3.22 10.96 9.25
C LEU A 98 2.60 9.75 8.55
N ILE A 99 1.66 10.00 7.66
CA ILE A 99 0.95 8.97 6.92
C ILE A 99 1.30 9.07 5.43
N LYS A 100 1.62 7.92 4.82
CA LYS A 100 1.67 7.77 3.37
C LYS A 100 0.61 6.76 2.96
N THR A 101 -0.39 7.22 2.23
CA THR A 101 -1.46 6.38 1.67
C THR A 101 -0.96 5.53 0.51
N ARG A 102 -1.73 4.52 0.14
CA ARG A 102 -1.52 3.73 -1.08
C ARG A 102 -2.26 4.38 -2.23
N THR A 103 -1.69 4.30 -3.43
CA THR A 103 -2.32 4.81 -4.65
C THR A 103 -3.11 3.68 -5.31
N PRO A 104 -4.42 3.81 -5.51
CA PRO A 104 -5.23 2.84 -6.22
C PRO A 104 -4.82 2.75 -7.69
N ILE A 105 -4.71 1.52 -8.24
CA ILE A 105 -4.44 1.25 -9.66
C ILE A 105 -5.41 0.24 -10.28
N ALA A 106 -6.15 -0.51 -9.45
CA ALA A 106 -7.21 -1.40 -9.91
C ALA A 106 -8.37 -1.41 -8.92
N TYR A 107 -9.59 -1.69 -9.41
CA TYR A 107 -10.72 -2.04 -8.55
C TYR A 107 -10.51 -3.44 -7.99
N GLY A 108 -10.82 -3.64 -6.72
CA GLY A 108 -10.65 -4.91 -6.03
C GLY A 108 -11.94 -5.44 -5.43
N GLU A 109 -12.13 -6.74 -5.50
CA GLU A 109 -13.21 -7.45 -4.83
C GLU A 109 -12.66 -8.63 -4.04
N ARG A 110 -13.09 -8.76 -2.79
CA ARG A 110 -12.74 -9.89 -1.93
C ARG A 110 -13.95 -10.40 -1.17
N ILE A 111 -13.90 -11.67 -0.76
CA ILE A 111 -14.87 -12.23 0.19
C ILE A 111 -14.21 -12.23 1.58
N PHE A 112 -14.86 -11.60 2.54
CA PHE A 112 -14.43 -11.56 3.93
C PHE A 112 -15.60 -11.91 4.84
N LYS A 113 -15.46 -12.95 5.65
CA LYS A 113 -16.54 -13.50 6.53
C LYS A 113 -17.84 -13.83 5.77
N GLY A 114 -17.75 -14.28 4.52
CA GLY A 114 -18.89 -14.61 3.69
C GLY A 114 -19.52 -13.41 2.94
N GLU A 115 -19.10 -12.20 3.24
CA GLU A 115 -19.59 -10.98 2.58
C GLU A 115 -18.63 -10.54 1.47
N LYS A 116 -19.21 -10.02 0.39
CA LYS A 116 -18.49 -9.42 -0.70
C LYS A 116 -18.11 -7.99 -0.36
N ILE A 117 -16.81 -7.72 -0.26
CA ILE A 117 -16.27 -6.39 0.01
C ILE A 117 -15.60 -5.87 -1.24
N THR A 118 -15.98 -4.67 -1.66
CA THR A 118 -15.34 -3.92 -2.74
C THR A 118 -14.33 -2.92 -2.19
N GLY A 119 -13.32 -2.62 -2.98
CA GLY A 119 -12.25 -1.67 -2.64
C GLY A 119 -11.35 -1.44 -3.83
N PHE A 120 -10.11 -1.11 -3.55
CA PHE A 120 -9.08 -0.89 -4.57
C PHE A 120 -7.85 -1.74 -4.29
N ILE A 121 -7.00 -1.84 -5.29
CA ILE A 121 -5.71 -2.54 -5.23
C ILE A 121 -4.62 -1.55 -5.64
N ASP A 122 -3.49 -1.55 -4.91
CA ASP A 122 -2.30 -0.80 -5.28
C ASP A 122 -1.31 -1.63 -6.11
N GLU A 123 -0.19 -1.02 -6.52
CA GLU A 123 0.88 -1.66 -7.28
C GLU A 123 1.57 -2.84 -6.55
N ASP A 124 1.53 -2.85 -5.21
CA ASP A 124 2.07 -3.92 -4.38
C ASP A 124 1.05 -5.08 -4.17
N GLY A 125 -0.13 -4.99 -4.79
CA GLY A 125 -1.22 -5.96 -4.68
C GLY A 125 -2.01 -5.88 -3.36
N PHE A 126 -1.86 -4.83 -2.57
CA PHE A 126 -2.62 -4.65 -1.33
C PHE A 126 -4.04 -4.18 -1.59
N PHE A 127 -4.98 -4.71 -0.82
CA PHE A 127 -6.36 -4.28 -0.82
C PHE A 127 -6.54 -3.02 0.02
N ILE A 128 -7.13 -1.98 -0.57
CA ILE A 128 -7.45 -0.68 0.05
C ILE A 128 -8.97 -0.61 0.21
N SER A 129 -9.45 -0.35 1.44
CA SER A 129 -10.88 -0.12 1.67
C SER A 129 -11.34 1.17 0.99
N LEU A 130 -12.58 1.18 0.48
CA LEU A 130 -13.20 2.37 -0.12
C LEU A 130 -13.16 3.59 0.82
N LYS A 131 -13.32 3.37 2.13
CA LYS A 131 -13.29 4.44 3.14
C LYS A 131 -11.97 5.23 3.13
N TYR A 132 -10.86 4.59 2.76
CA TYR A 132 -9.51 5.16 2.86
C TYR A 132 -8.86 5.38 1.50
N SER A 133 -9.65 5.54 0.46
CA SER A 133 -9.17 5.80 -0.89
C SER A 133 -9.45 7.25 -1.29
N ASP A 134 -8.46 7.89 -1.88
CA ASP A 134 -8.62 9.17 -2.54
C ASP A 134 -9.43 8.98 -3.83
N GLN A 135 -10.55 9.71 -3.94
CA GLN A 135 -11.48 9.56 -5.05
C GLN A 135 -11.07 10.33 -6.31
N GLU A 136 -10.13 11.26 -6.21
CA GLU A 136 -9.80 12.17 -7.33
C GLU A 136 -9.19 11.45 -8.56
N ASN A 137 -8.57 10.30 -8.38
CA ASN A 137 -7.90 9.56 -9.46
C ASN A 137 -8.61 8.29 -9.92
N LEU A 138 -9.83 8.02 -9.46
CA LEU A 138 -10.53 6.75 -9.73
C LEU A 138 -10.99 6.60 -11.18
N SER A 139 -11.25 7.70 -11.90
CA SER A 139 -11.68 7.68 -13.30
C SER A 139 -10.66 7.07 -14.27
N LYS A 140 -9.39 6.96 -13.85
CA LYS A 140 -8.31 6.38 -14.67
C LYS A 140 -8.14 4.87 -14.46
N ILE A 141 -8.88 4.29 -13.51
CA ILE A 141 -8.74 2.87 -13.18
C ILE A 141 -9.62 2.06 -14.12
N THR A 142 -9.01 1.24 -14.96
CA THR A 142 -9.70 0.34 -15.91
C THR A 142 -9.69 -1.11 -15.46
N SER A 143 -8.65 -1.53 -14.74
CA SER A 143 -8.46 -2.92 -14.31
C SER A 143 -9.35 -3.30 -13.12
N LYS A 144 -9.90 -4.53 -13.15
CA LYS A 144 -10.71 -5.12 -12.07
C LYS A 144 -10.09 -6.42 -11.58
N VAL A 145 -10.02 -6.59 -10.27
CA VAL A 145 -9.47 -7.78 -9.61
C VAL A 145 -10.56 -8.47 -8.81
N PHE A 146 -10.88 -9.71 -9.16
CA PHE A 146 -11.86 -10.55 -8.47
C PHE A 146 -11.18 -11.65 -7.66
N GLY A 147 -11.82 -12.05 -6.57
CA GLY A 147 -11.35 -13.14 -5.72
C GLY A 147 -10.04 -12.85 -5.00
N TRP A 148 -9.75 -11.58 -4.72
CA TRP A 148 -8.53 -11.19 -4.01
C TRP A 148 -8.42 -11.89 -2.65
N LYS A 149 -7.22 -12.43 -2.38
CA LYS A 149 -6.80 -12.95 -1.07
C LYS A 149 -5.36 -12.53 -0.80
N GLU A 150 -4.98 -12.45 0.49
CA GLU A 150 -3.63 -12.04 0.88
C GLU A 150 -2.53 -12.92 0.27
N ASN A 151 -2.77 -14.23 0.13
CA ASN A 151 -1.82 -15.16 -0.48
C ASN A 151 -1.63 -14.98 -1.99
N PHE A 152 -2.49 -14.25 -2.68
CA PHE A 152 -2.37 -13.92 -4.10
C PHE A 152 -1.67 -12.58 -4.35
N ARG A 153 -1.37 -11.82 -3.29
CA ARG A 153 -0.83 -10.46 -3.37
C ARG A 153 0.43 -10.36 -4.22
N GLU A 154 1.40 -11.25 -3.99
CA GLU A 154 2.67 -11.24 -4.74
C GLU A 154 2.46 -11.49 -6.22
N THR A 155 1.62 -12.48 -6.57
CA THR A 155 1.28 -12.80 -7.96
C THR A 155 0.57 -11.62 -8.62
N LEU A 156 -0.38 -11.00 -7.92
CA LEU A 156 -1.11 -9.84 -8.40
C LEU A 156 -0.18 -8.65 -8.63
N SER A 157 0.73 -8.37 -7.68
CA SER A 157 1.73 -7.31 -7.83
C SER A 157 2.60 -7.51 -9.08
N LYS A 158 3.03 -8.75 -9.37
CA LYS A 158 3.78 -9.06 -10.60
C LYS A 158 2.97 -8.74 -11.86
N ILE A 159 1.69 -9.09 -11.90
CA ILE A 159 0.80 -8.81 -13.05
C ILE A 159 0.62 -7.31 -13.24
N LEU A 160 0.28 -6.58 -12.17
CA LEU A 160 0.04 -5.15 -12.23
C LEU A 160 1.31 -4.36 -12.59
N ASN A 161 2.45 -4.75 -12.06
CA ASN A 161 3.74 -4.15 -12.44
C ASN A 161 4.11 -4.49 -13.88
N TYR A 162 3.82 -5.71 -14.34
CA TYR A 162 4.08 -6.08 -15.73
C TYR A 162 3.27 -5.18 -16.70
N GLN A 163 1.97 -4.98 -16.43
CA GLN A 163 1.12 -4.07 -17.20
C GLN A 163 1.65 -2.63 -17.24
N LYS A 164 2.22 -2.15 -16.12
CA LYS A 164 2.76 -0.79 -16.01
C LYS A 164 3.96 -0.52 -16.95
N TYR A 165 4.77 -1.55 -17.21
CA TYR A 165 6.02 -1.44 -17.99
C TYR A 165 5.95 -2.05 -19.39
N ASN A 166 4.83 -2.65 -19.76
CA ASN A 166 4.65 -3.29 -21.05
C ASN A 166 3.35 -2.79 -21.71
N ASP A 167 3.27 -2.87 -23.03
CA ASP A 167 2.05 -2.52 -23.79
C ASP A 167 0.98 -3.61 -23.68
N VAL A 168 0.54 -3.92 -22.47
CA VAL A 168 -0.49 -4.90 -22.16
C VAL A 168 -1.49 -4.29 -21.20
N GLU A 169 -2.80 -4.39 -21.50
CA GLU A 169 -3.86 -3.82 -20.67
C GLU A 169 -4.79 -4.94 -20.18
N PHE A 170 -4.63 -5.36 -18.93
CA PHE A 170 -5.52 -6.33 -18.31
C PHE A 170 -6.77 -5.63 -17.75
N ILE A 171 -7.91 -5.92 -18.36
CA ILE A 171 -9.22 -5.40 -17.93
C ILE A 171 -9.68 -6.13 -16.67
N THR A 172 -9.50 -7.47 -16.66
CA THR A 172 -9.92 -8.33 -15.56
C THR A 172 -8.79 -9.26 -15.13
N ILE A 173 -8.56 -9.36 -13.82
CA ILE A 173 -7.70 -10.33 -13.18
C ILE A 173 -8.57 -11.13 -12.21
N ASN A 174 -8.79 -12.42 -12.47
CA ASN A 174 -9.71 -13.22 -11.70
C ASN A 174 -9.01 -14.41 -11.03
N PHE A 175 -9.03 -14.43 -9.70
CA PHE A 175 -8.63 -15.57 -8.89
C PHE A 175 -9.87 -16.36 -8.48
N SER A 176 -10.06 -17.52 -9.05
CA SER A 176 -11.14 -18.43 -8.65
C SER A 176 -10.95 -18.89 -7.19
N PRO A 177 -12.00 -19.35 -6.50
CA PRO A 177 -11.91 -19.82 -5.11
C PRO A 177 -10.86 -20.89 -4.86
N ASN A 178 -10.59 -21.76 -5.86
CA ASN A 178 -9.57 -22.80 -5.84
C ASN A 178 -8.16 -22.29 -6.21
N GLY A 179 -8.01 -20.99 -6.54
CA GLY A 179 -6.73 -20.38 -6.87
C GLY A 179 -6.37 -20.40 -8.37
N PHE A 180 -7.26 -20.87 -9.25
CA PHE A 180 -7.04 -20.78 -10.69
C PHE A 180 -7.08 -19.31 -11.14
N LEU A 181 -6.04 -18.89 -11.86
CA LEU A 181 -5.88 -17.52 -12.33
C LEU A 181 -6.24 -17.40 -13.80
N THR A 182 -7.11 -16.44 -14.10
CA THR A 182 -7.43 -16.01 -15.45
C THR A 182 -7.24 -14.52 -15.60
N LEU A 183 -6.81 -14.09 -16.78
CA LEU A 183 -6.72 -12.68 -17.16
C LEU A 183 -7.63 -12.43 -18.35
N GLU A 184 -8.15 -11.23 -18.44
CA GLU A 184 -8.79 -10.70 -19.63
C GLU A 184 -7.99 -9.51 -20.12
N GLU A 185 -7.37 -9.65 -21.29
CA GLU A 185 -6.60 -8.60 -21.94
C GLU A 185 -7.46 -7.97 -23.03
N LYS A 186 -7.35 -6.67 -23.20
CA LYS A 186 -8.18 -5.87 -24.11
C LYS A 186 -8.25 -6.40 -25.54
N SER A 187 -7.14 -6.91 -26.06
CA SER A 187 -7.02 -7.42 -27.43
C SER A 187 -7.10 -8.94 -27.52
N LEU A 188 -6.55 -9.66 -26.55
CA LEU A 188 -6.38 -11.12 -26.57
C LEU A 188 -7.54 -11.89 -25.91
N LYS A 189 -8.52 -11.17 -25.35
CA LYS A 189 -9.64 -11.75 -24.58
C LYS A 189 -9.17 -12.54 -23.36
N THR A 190 -9.67 -13.78 -23.19
CA THR A 190 -9.41 -14.58 -22.00
C THR A 190 -8.08 -15.34 -22.09
N ILE A 191 -7.26 -15.23 -21.05
CA ILE A 191 -5.97 -15.92 -20.92
C ILE A 191 -6.00 -16.78 -19.66
N LEU A 192 -5.79 -18.08 -19.80
CA LEU A 192 -5.78 -19.05 -18.72
C LEU A 192 -4.34 -19.25 -18.24
N LEU A 193 -4.05 -18.92 -16.98
CA LEU A 193 -2.69 -19.05 -16.40
C LEU A 193 -2.56 -20.23 -15.43
N GLY A 194 -3.68 -20.69 -14.84
CA GLY A 194 -3.69 -21.85 -13.95
C GLY A 194 -3.35 -21.51 -12.50
N PHE A 195 -2.70 -22.46 -11.80
CA PHE A 195 -2.50 -22.42 -10.34
C PHE A 195 -1.07 -22.10 -9.89
N ASN A 196 -0.11 -22.05 -10.80
CA ASN A 196 1.30 -22.02 -10.43
C ASN A 196 1.90 -20.60 -10.49
N PRO A 197 2.05 -19.90 -9.34
CA PRO A 197 2.57 -18.54 -9.29
C PRO A 197 4.05 -18.41 -9.74
N LYS A 198 4.80 -19.52 -9.76
CA LYS A 198 6.20 -19.50 -10.22
C LYS A 198 6.33 -19.36 -11.74
N LYS A 199 5.29 -19.70 -12.48
CA LYS A 199 5.27 -19.61 -13.95
C LYS A 199 4.84 -18.23 -14.45
N ILE A 200 4.33 -17.35 -13.59
CA ILE A 200 3.65 -16.11 -13.97
C ILE A 200 4.49 -15.19 -14.85
N GLU A 201 5.76 -15.02 -14.53
CA GLU A 201 6.66 -14.13 -15.28
C GLU A 201 6.86 -14.61 -16.71
N ASN A 202 7.10 -15.92 -16.89
CA ASN A 202 7.22 -16.53 -18.20
C ASN A 202 5.90 -16.45 -18.98
N GLN A 203 4.77 -16.72 -18.32
CA GLN A 203 3.45 -16.62 -18.93
C GLN A 203 3.14 -15.20 -19.42
N LEU A 204 3.46 -14.16 -18.64
CA LEU A 204 3.28 -12.77 -19.02
C LEU A 204 4.17 -12.37 -20.21
N GLN A 205 5.41 -12.86 -20.26
CA GLN A 205 6.28 -12.66 -21.44
C GLN A 205 5.67 -13.26 -22.70
N ILE A 206 5.12 -14.47 -22.60
CA ILE A 206 4.44 -15.13 -23.74
C ILE A 206 3.22 -14.32 -24.18
N VAL A 207 2.42 -13.78 -23.23
CA VAL A 207 1.26 -12.90 -23.55
C VAL A 207 1.72 -11.71 -24.39
N ASN A 208 2.79 -11.03 -24.00
CA ASN A 208 3.30 -9.88 -24.72
C ASN A 208 3.81 -10.24 -26.13
N ASN A 209 4.53 -11.34 -26.25
CA ASN A 209 5.01 -11.83 -27.54
C ASN A 209 3.87 -12.22 -28.46
N MET A 210 2.86 -12.93 -27.93
CA MET A 210 1.67 -13.30 -28.69
C MET A 210 0.87 -12.08 -29.14
N LYS A 211 0.69 -11.08 -28.26
CA LYS A 211 0.01 -9.84 -28.64
C LYS A 211 0.64 -9.19 -29.86
N ASN A 212 1.96 -9.09 -29.89
CA ASN A 212 2.69 -8.50 -31.02
C ASN A 212 2.48 -9.33 -32.31
N GLN A 213 2.67 -10.64 -32.24
CA GLN A 213 2.50 -11.53 -33.40
C GLN A 213 1.06 -11.54 -33.95
N ILE A 214 0.06 -11.56 -33.07
CA ILE A 214 -1.35 -11.58 -33.43
C ILE A 214 -1.79 -10.26 -34.05
N LYS A 215 -1.26 -9.13 -33.54
CA LYS A 215 -1.48 -7.80 -34.10
C LYS A 215 -0.95 -7.69 -35.53
N GLU A 216 0.25 -8.22 -35.79
CA GLU A 216 0.88 -8.23 -37.13
C GLU A 216 0.07 -9.08 -38.12
N ASN A 217 -0.54 -10.16 -37.68
CA ASN A 217 -1.24 -11.11 -38.55
C ASN A 217 -2.75 -10.89 -38.69
N ASN A 218 -3.33 -9.85 -38.07
CA ASN A 218 -4.77 -9.53 -38.11
C ASN A 218 -5.73 -10.68 -37.69
N ILE A 219 -5.29 -11.52 -36.72
CA ILE A 219 -6.06 -12.71 -36.29
C ILE A 219 -6.89 -12.42 -35.03
N LEU A 220 -6.81 -11.23 -34.47
CA LEU A 220 -7.41 -10.84 -33.17
C LEU A 220 -8.89 -11.19 -33.03
N GLU A 221 -9.69 -10.99 -34.06
CA GLU A 221 -11.15 -11.21 -34.02
C GLU A 221 -11.55 -12.67 -33.89
N LYS A 222 -10.66 -13.59 -34.21
CA LYS A 222 -10.95 -15.05 -34.24
C LYS A 222 -10.57 -15.76 -32.94
N ILE A 223 -9.91 -15.10 -32.01
CA ILE A 223 -9.43 -15.72 -30.77
C ILE A 223 -10.59 -15.79 -29.75
N ASP A 224 -10.79 -16.95 -29.17
CA ASP A 224 -11.69 -17.21 -28.05
C ASP A 224 -10.97 -17.14 -26.73
N ASN A 225 -9.94 -17.97 -26.57
CA ASN A 225 -9.06 -17.92 -25.39
C ASN A 225 -7.63 -18.40 -25.73
N ILE A 226 -6.71 -18.04 -24.82
CA ILE A 226 -5.31 -18.48 -24.85
C ILE A 226 -5.03 -19.28 -23.57
N ASP A 227 -4.63 -20.53 -23.72
CA ASP A 227 -4.26 -21.39 -22.59
C ASP A 227 -2.73 -21.40 -22.42
N LEU A 228 -2.27 -20.79 -21.32
CA LEU A 228 -0.88 -20.73 -20.90
C LEU A 228 -0.63 -21.48 -19.58
N THR A 229 -1.52 -22.40 -19.19
CA THR A 229 -1.32 -23.25 -17.99
C THR A 229 -0.03 -24.04 -18.08
N ASP A 230 0.36 -24.43 -19.31
CA ASP A 230 1.72 -24.88 -19.63
C ASP A 230 2.39 -23.89 -20.59
N PRO A 231 3.29 -23.02 -20.09
CA PRO A 231 3.96 -22.01 -20.91
C PRO A 231 4.92 -22.59 -21.96
N ASN A 232 5.33 -23.87 -21.83
CA ASN A 232 6.14 -24.54 -22.85
C ASN A 232 5.32 -25.04 -24.04
N ASN A 233 4.00 -25.13 -23.88
CA ASN A 233 3.08 -25.59 -24.92
C ASN A 233 1.81 -24.69 -24.92
N PRO A 234 1.94 -23.41 -25.31
CA PRO A 234 0.83 -22.48 -25.36
C PRO A 234 -0.21 -22.91 -26.42
N LYS A 235 -1.50 -22.79 -26.09
CA LYS A 235 -2.59 -23.16 -26.99
C LYS A 235 -3.49 -21.97 -27.24
N ILE A 236 -3.84 -21.74 -28.50
CA ILE A 236 -4.82 -20.74 -28.92
C ILE A 236 -6.08 -21.46 -29.38
N LYS A 237 -7.18 -21.11 -28.74
CA LYS A 237 -8.51 -21.57 -29.19
C LYS A 237 -9.15 -20.46 -29.99
N VAL A 238 -9.62 -20.81 -31.18
CA VAL A 238 -10.30 -19.90 -32.09
C VAL A 238 -11.80 -20.22 -32.11
N PHE A 239 -12.63 -19.20 -32.32
CA PHE A 239 -14.05 -19.41 -32.58
C PHE A 239 -14.22 -20.28 -33.84
N LYS A 240 -15.01 -21.33 -33.73
CA LYS A 240 -15.53 -22.01 -34.91
C LYS A 240 -16.67 -21.16 -35.47
N PRO A 241 -16.66 -20.85 -36.76
CA PRO A 241 -17.77 -20.16 -37.42
C PRO A 241 -19.06 -20.98 -37.34
#